data_cdd33fb09fdaeec9c28549f44fc5ab3a
#
_entry.id   cdd33fb09fdaeec9c28549f44fc5ab3a
#
_cell.length_a   1.000
_cell.length_b   1.000
_cell.length_c   1.000
_cell.angle_alpha   90.00
_cell.angle_beta   90.00
_cell.angle_gamma   90.00
#
_symmetry.space_group_name_H-M   'P 1'
#
loop_
_entity.id
_entity.type
_entity.pdbx_description
1 polymer ?
#
loop_
_entity_poly.entity_id
_entity_poly.type
_entity_poly.pdbx_seq_one_letter_code
_entity_poly.pdbx_strand_id
1 'polypeptide(L)'
;LIPSSSRQQAGREAEAFALQFLQRQGLHLIEQNWLCKRGELDLVMLDGDTVVFVEVRYRRHSGWGGATESVDFRKQAKLVTAAQLFLQQATDWASHPCRFDVIAIEGQPATLHR
;
A
#
# COMPACT_ATOMS: atom_id res chain seq x y z
N LEU A 1 4.40 23.84 -4.51
CA LEU A 1 3.64 24.87 -5.06
C LEU A 1 2.25 24.99 -4.45
N ILE A 2 1.51 23.95 -4.42
CA ILE A 2 0.15 23.94 -3.96
C ILE A 2 0.01 23.01 -2.75
N PRO A 3 -0.82 23.37 -1.76
CA PRO A 3 -0.95 22.53 -0.57
C PRO A 3 -1.26 21.07 -0.88
N SER A 4 -2.10 20.81 -1.88
CA SER A 4 -2.43 19.44 -2.24
C SER A 4 -1.21 18.68 -2.76
N SER A 5 -0.26 19.39 -3.40
CA SER A 5 0.97 18.76 -3.87
C SER A 5 1.80 18.23 -2.72
N SER A 6 1.88 18.99 -1.62
CA SER A 6 2.66 18.53 -0.47
C SER A 6 2.09 17.26 0.12
N ARG A 7 0.77 17.16 0.19
CA ARG A 7 0.12 15.97 0.72
C ARG A 7 0.32 14.78 -0.19
N GLN A 8 0.19 14.99 -1.49
CA GLN A 8 0.41 13.93 -2.46
C GLN A 8 1.86 13.47 -2.45
N GLN A 9 2.78 14.42 -2.30
CA GLN A 9 4.19 14.09 -2.26
C GLN A 9 4.53 13.26 -1.03
N ALA A 10 3.95 13.61 0.13
CA ALA A 10 4.18 12.84 1.34
C ALA A 10 3.66 11.42 1.18
N GLY A 11 2.51 11.25 0.52
CA GLY A 11 1.98 9.93 0.24
C GLY A 11 2.89 9.11 -0.66
N ARG A 12 3.42 9.75 -1.70
CA ARG A 12 4.33 9.05 -2.61
C ARG A 12 5.62 8.67 -1.91
N GLU A 13 6.11 9.54 -1.04
CA GLU A 13 7.32 9.25 -0.29
C GLU A 13 7.10 8.09 0.67
N ALA A 14 5.93 8.06 1.30
CA ALA A 14 5.60 6.95 2.20
C ALA A 14 5.53 5.64 1.42
N GLU A 15 4.95 5.66 0.23
CA GLU A 15 4.88 4.45 -0.60
C GLU A 15 6.26 4.00 -1.04
N ALA A 16 7.12 4.95 -1.41
CA ALA A 16 8.49 4.62 -1.80
C ALA A 16 9.26 4.03 -0.63
N PHE A 17 9.07 4.58 0.55
CA PHE A 17 9.71 4.06 1.75
C PHE A 17 9.23 2.64 2.04
N ALA A 18 7.91 2.42 1.95
CA ALA A 18 7.34 1.10 2.18
C ALA A 18 7.87 0.09 1.18
N LEU A 19 7.96 0.48 -0.09
CA LEU A 19 8.47 -0.40 -1.13
C LEU A 19 9.92 -0.82 -0.84
N GLN A 20 10.77 0.14 -0.49
CA GLN A 20 12.15 -0.17 -0.17
C GLN A 20 12.26 -1.09 1.04
N PHE A 21 11.43 -0.83 2.06
CA PHE A 21 11.41 -1.67 3.24
C PHE A 21 11.05 -3.12 2.88
N LEU A 22 10.01 -3.29 2.08
CA LEU A 22 9.57 -4.62 1.69
C LEU A 22 10.59 -5.33 0.80
N GLN A 23 11.25 -4.59 -0.08
CA GLN A 23 12.29 -5.18 -0.93
C GLN A 23 13.46 -5.66 -0.10
N ARG A 24 13.80 -4.94 0.95
CA ARG A 24 14.85 -5.40 1.87
C ARG A 24 14.46 -6.66 2.62
N GLN A 25 13.15 -6.87 2.79
CA GLN A 25 12.64 -8.08 3.41
C GLN A 25 12.58 -9.24 2.44
N GLY A 26 12.95 -9.02 1.19
CA GLY A 26 12.99 -10.07 0.19
C GLY A 26 11.76 -10.15 -0.69
N LEU A 27 10.82 -9.23 -0.56
CA LEU A 27 9.67 -9.22 -1.44
C LEU A 27 10.00 -8.55 -2.77
N HIS A 28 9.31 -8.98 -3.82
CA HIS A 28 9.52 -8.43 -5.15
C HIS A 28 8.27 -7.67 -5.57
N LEU A 29 8.47 -6.56 -6.28
CA LEU A 29 7.37 -5.74 -6.74
C LEU A 29 6.72 -6.36 -7.97
N ILE A 30 5.38 -6.53 -7.92
CA ILE A 30 4.60 -6.93 -9.07
C ILE A 30 3.99 -5.71 -9.73
N GLU A 31 3.32 -4.87 -8.93
CA GLU A 31 2.62 -3.72 -9.47
C GLU A 31 2.57 -2.63 -8.41
N GLN A 32 2.50 -1.37 -8.86
CA GLN A 32 2.47 -0.22 -7.97
C GLN A 32 1.38 0.73 -8.42
N ASN A 33 0.58 1.21 -7.46
CA ASN A 33 -0.46 2.20 -7.73
C ASN A 33 -1.42 1.74 -8.82
N TRP A 34 -1.94 0.53 -8.66
CA TRP A 34 -2.86 -0.04 -9.63
C TRP A 34 -4.27 0.48 -9.36
N LEU A 35 -4.86 1.11 -10.38
CA LEU A 35 -6.16 1.73 -10.26
C LEU A 35 -7.24 0.89 -10.92
N CYS A 36 -8.41 0.85 -10.29
CA CYS A 36 -9.59 0.26 -10.88
C CYS A 36 -10.80 1.05 -10.44
N LYS A 37 -11.98 0.69 -10.95
CA LYS A 37 -13.20 1.43 -10.63
C LYS A 37 -13.54 1.36 -9.15
N ARG A 38 -13.10 0.34 -8.47
CA ARG A 38 -13.45 0.09 -7.06
C ARG A 38 -12.42 0.63 -6.08
N GLY A 39 -11.27 1.09 -6.56
CA GLY A 39 -10.26 1.61 -5.68
C GLY A 39 -8.88 1.46 -6.25
N GLU A 40 -7.91 1.57 -5.35
CA GLU A 40 -6.50 1.55 -5.73
C GLU A 40 -5.76 0.55 -4.85
N LEU A 41 -4.81 -0.15 -5.45
CA LEU A 41 -3.87 -0.99 -4.72
C LEU A 41 -2.55 -0.25 -4.70
N ASP A 42 -2.06 0.07 -3.50
CA ASP A 42 -0.83 0.85 -3.38
C ASP A 42 0.37 0.05 -3.87
N LEU A 43 0.55 -1.15 -3.36
CA LEU A 43 1.63 -2.03 -3.78
C LEU A 43 1.10 -3.44 -3.88
N VAL A 44 1.52 -4.15 -4.92
CA VAL A 44 1.30 -5.59 -5.06
C VAL A 44 2.67 -6.22 -5.10
N MET A 45 2.97 -7.05 -4.12
CA MET A 45 4.30 -7.64 -3.96
C MET A 45 4.22 -9.16 -4.06
N LEU A 46 5.37 -9.78 -4.21
CA LEU A 46 5.48 -11.24 -4.20
C LEU A 46 6.44 -11.63 -3.08
N ASP A 47 5.94 -12.44 -2.16
CA ASP A 47 6.74 -12.98 -1.06
C ASP A 47 6.81 -14.49 -1.24
N GLY A 48 7.94 -14.96 -1.81
CA GLY A 48 8.02 -16.35 -2.22
C GLY A 48 7.03 -16.59 -3.33
N ASP A 49 6.00 -17.39 -3.06
CA ASP A 49 4.92 -17.63 -4.00
C ASP A 49 3.61 -16.95 -3.59
N THR A 50 3.63 -16.16 -2.55
CA THR A 50 2.43 -15.49 -2.04
C THR A 50 2.33 -14.08 -2.58
N VAL A 51 1.19 -13.74 -3.17
CA VAL A 51 0.91 -12.38 -3.62
C VAL A 51 0.43 -11.57 -2.43
N VAL A 52 1.07 -10.44 -2.19
CA VAL A 52 0.82 -9.61 -1.03
C VAL A 52 0.26 -8.28 -1.51
N PHE A 53 -0.97 -7.98 -1.11
CA PHE A 53 -1.58 -6.68 -1.39
C PHE A 53 -1.32 -5.78 -0.21
N VAL A 54 -0.58 -4.70 -0.42
CA VAL A 54 -0.08 -3.85 0.64
C VAL A 54 -0.79 -2.50 0.59
N GLU A 55 -1.38 -2.15 1.71
CA GLU A 55 -1.96 -0.82 1.89
C GLU A 55 -0.98 0.00 2.71
N VAL A 56 -0.57 1.15 2.16
CA VAL A 56 0.36 2.05 2.84
C VAL A 56 -0.43 3.19 3.46
N ARG A 57 -0.32 3.33 4.77
CA ARG A 57 -1.01 4.39 5.51
C ARG A 57 0.03 5.33 6.10
N TYR A 58 -0.13 6.60 5.81
CA TYR A 58 0.79 7.61 6.32
C TYR A 58 0.04 8.64 7.13
N ARG A 59 0.60 8.95 8.30
CA ARG A 59 0.13 10.04 9.14
C ARG A 59 1.31 10.92 9.50
N ARG A 60 1.10 12.22 9.42
CA ARG A 60 2.17 13.16 9.67
C ARG A 60 2.71 13.03 11.09
N HIS A 61 1.83 12.77 12.05
CA HIS A 61 2.25 12.53 13.42
C HIS A 61 1.26 11.57 14.03
N SER A 62 1.74 10.78 14.98
CA SER A 62 0.87 9.87 15.69
C SER A 62 0.01 10.67 16.64
N GLY A 63 -1.27 10.49 16.53
CA GLY A 63 -2.24 11.11 17.41
C GLY A 63 -3.12 10.02 17.94
N TRP A 64 -4.38 10.36 18.04
CA TRP A 64 -5.37 9.38 18.46
C TRP A 64 -5.48 8.29 17.40
N GLY A 65 -5.24 7.07 17.79
CA GLY A 65 -5.47 5.93 16.95
C GLY A 65 -4.34 5.55 16.01
N GLY A 66 -3.50 6.48 15.61
CA GLY A 66 -2.43 6.19 14.69
C GLY A 66 -2.91 5.80 13.31
N ALA A 67 -1.97 5.43 12.43
CA ALA A 67 -2.26 5.16 11.03
C ALA A 67 -2.99 3.85 10.83
N THR A 68 -2.72 2.85 11.66
CA THR A 68 -3.32 1.53 11.48
C THR A 68 -4.81 1.51 11.71
N GLU A 69 -5.31 2.41 12.53
CA GLU A 69 -6.73 2.42 12.85
C GLU A 69 -7.59 3.03 11.76
N SER A 70 -6.99 3.57 10.70
CA SER A 70 -7.76 4.15 9.61
C SER A 70 -8.26 3.12 8.61
N VAL A 71 -7.91 1.85 8.76
CA VAL A 71 -8.33 0.80 7.83
C VAL A 71 -9.54 0.10 8.41
N ASP A 72 -10.73 0.59 8.08
CA ASP A 72 -11.99 0.06 8.61
C ASP A 72 -12.59 -0.97 7.65
N PHE A 73 -13.79 -1.47 7.99
CA PHE A 73 -14.45 -2.48 7.18
C PHE A 73 -14.72 -2.06 5.75
N ARG A 74 -15.11 -0.81 5.55
CA ARG A 74 -15.39 -0.32 4.21
C ARG A 74 -14.14 -0.30 3.37
N LYS A 75 -13.04 0.16 3.98
CA LYS A 75 -11.76 0.20 3.31
C LYS A 75 -11.30 -1.21 2.99
N GLN A 76 -11.45 -2.12 3.94
CA GLN A 76 -11.06 -3.51 3.72
C GLN A 76 -11.85 -4.13 2.59
N ALA A 77 -13.16 -3.87 2.53
CA ALA A 77 -14.00 -4.42 1.47
C ALA A 77 -13.56 -3.89 0.10
N LYS A 78 -13.20 -2.61 0.02
CA LYS A 78 -12.72 -2.05 -1.24
C LYS A 78 -11.40 -2.68 -1.66
N LEU A 79 -10.52 -2.93 -0.70
CA LEU A 79 -9.24 -3.56 -1.01
C LEU A 79 -9.43 -4.97 -1.52
N VAL A 80 -10.33 -5.73 -0.89
CA VAL A 80 -10.61 -7.09 -1.34
C VAL A 80 -11.15 -7.07 -2.76
N THR A 81 -12.09 -6.17 -3.05
CA THR A 81 -12.65 -6.08 -4.38
C THR A 81 -11.58 -5.70 -5.41
N ALA A 82 -10.74 -4.73 -5.07
CA ALA A 82 -9.68 -4.32 -5.99
C ALA A 82 -8.70 -5.46 -6.24
N ALA A 83 -8.36 -6.22 -5.19
CA ALA A 83 -7.47 -7.36 -5.34
C ALA A 83 -8.07 -8.43 -6.25
N GLN A 84 -9.37 -8.70 -6.10
CA GLN A 84 -10.03 -9.66 -6.98
C GLN A 84 -10.00 -9.22 -8.43
N LEU A 85 -10.23 -7.92 -8.68
CA LEU A 85 -10.17 -7.39 -10.03
C LEU A 85 -8.77 -7.47 -10.59
N PHE A 86 -7.77 -7.20 -9.75
CA PHE A 86 -6.38 -7.32 -10.18
C PHE A 86 -6.08 -8.74 -10.64
N LEU A 87 -6.48 -9.73 -9.85
CA LEU A 87 -6.21 -11.13 -10.18
C LEU A 87 -6.97 -11.59 -11.42
N GLN A 88 -8.12 -10.99 -11.71
CA GLN A 88 -8.86 -11.30 -12.92
C GLN A 88 -8.10 -10.82 -14.17
N GLN A 89 -7.35 -9.76 -14.06
CA GLN A 89 -6.57 -9.25 -15.17
C GLN A 89 -5.17 -9.87 -15.21
N ALA A 90 -4.55 -10.02 -14.05
CA ALA A 90 -3.19 -10.55 -13.96
C ALA A 90 -3.28 -12.05 -13.66
N THR A 91 -3.70 -12.82 -14.65
CA THR A 91 -4.05 -14.23 -14.44
C THR A 91 -2.86 -15.09 -14.06
N ASP A 92 -1.64 -14.62 -14.33
CA ASP A 92 -0.45 -15.35 -13.90
C ASP A 92 -0.39 -15.57 -12.41
N TRP A 93 -1.05 -14.67 -11.65
CA TRP A 93 -1.01 -14.71 -10.19
C TRP A 93 -2.27 -15.27 -9.56
N ALA A 94 -3.28 -15.59 -10.37
CA ALA A 94 -4.59 -15.93 -9.85
C ALA A 94 -4.61 -17.22 -9.03
N SER A 95 -3.68 -18.13 -9.29
CA SER A 95 -3.61 -19.41 -8.57
C SER A 95 -2.70 -19.36 -7.35
N HIS A 96 -2.05 -18.24 -7.11
CA HIS A 96 -1.14 -18.10 -5.97
C HIS A 96 -1.89 -17.80 -4.70
N PRO A 97 -1.36 -18.21 -3.55
CA PRO A 97 -1.94 -17.74 -2.29
C PRO A 97 -1.76 -16.24 -2.17
N CYS A 98 -2.67 -15.59 -1.43
CA CYS A 98 -2.68 -14.15 -1.30
C CYS A 98 -2.85 -13.76 0.16
N ARG A 99 -2.32 -12.60 0.50
CA ARG A 99 -2.58 -12.01 1.81
C ARG A 99 -2.62 -10.50 1.69
N PHE A 100 -3.15 -9.85 2.71
CA PHE A 100 -3.22 -8.39 2.79
C PHE A 100 -2.35 -7.93 3.94
N ASP A 101 -1.51 -6.95 3.69
CA ASP A 101 -0.66 -6.35 4.71
C ASP A 101 -0.90 -4.85 4.73
N VAL A 102 -0.75 -4.26 5.91
CA VAL A 102 -0.82 -2.81 6.08
C VAL A 102 0.52 -2.34 6.60
N ILE A 103 1.08 -1.34 5.95
CA ILE A 103 2.28 -0.69 6.45
C ILE A 103 1.87 0.71 6.90
N ALA A 104 1.99 0.94 8.20
CA ALA A 104 1.63 2.22 8.79
C ALA A 104 2.90 3.01 9.06
N ILE A 105 2.96 4.20 8.49
CA ILE A 105 4.12 5.08 8.63
C ILE A 105 3.64 6.34 9.33
N GLU A 106 4.30 6.69 10.44
CA GLU A 106 3.96 7.88 11.19
C GLU A 106 5.21 8.74 11.37
N GLY A 107 5.01 10.05 11.29
CA GLY A 107 6.09 10.97 11.46
C GLY A 107 6.01 12.13 10.48
N GLN A 108 7.02 12.95 10.49
CA GLN A 108 7.12 14.06 9.55
C GLN A 108 7.67 13.56 8.23
N PRO A 109 7.24 14.14 7.11
CA PRO A 109 7.81 13.76 5.82
C PRO A 109 9.33 13.79 5.81
N ALA A 110 9.93 14.75 6.50
CA ALA A 110 11.39 14.87 6.55
C ALA A 110 12.05 13.64 7.16
N THR A 111 11.37 12.92 8.04
CA THR A 111 11.96 11.73 8.65
C THR A 111 11.99 10.53 7.69
N LEU A 112 11.18 10.58 6.64
CA LEU A 112 11.16 9.49 5.67
C LEU A 112 12.41 9.48 4.80
N HIS A 113 13.13 10.58 4.76
CA HIS A 113 14.33 10.69 3.94
C HIS A 113 15.60 10.22 4.64
N ARG A 114 15.50 9.85 5.90
CA ARG A 114 16.68 9.50 6.69
C ARG A 114 16.88 7.98 6.85
#